data_a17f220b503a700e4c8e9cf2a48a432d
#
_entry.id   a17f220b503a700e4c8e9cf2a48a432d
#
_cell.length_a   1.000
_cell.length_b   1.000
_cell.length_c   1.000
_cell.angle_alpha   90.00
_cell.angle_beta   90.00
_cell.angle_gamma   90.00
#
_symmetry.space_group_name_H-M   'P 1'
#
loop_
_entity.id
_entity.type
_entity.pdbx_description
1 polymer ?
#
loop_
_entity_poly.entity_id
_entity_poly.type
_entity_poly.pdbx_seq_one_letter_code
_entity_poly.pdbx_strand_id
1 'polypeptide(L)'
;MERDEWLRAAWRVTVAEKVDPQRLVFVDEMGANTSLSVLHAWSHTGKRAYCSVPRNRGKNTTLLASMSVEGMGPTLAVEGATDREVFEAYVEEAPSLRSGQIVVMDNLTTHKGERVRELIEERGCELLYLPPYSPDLNPIEEAFSKIKGILRKAEGRSREALIEAMGRALDAITPQDAQSFFRHCGYLSLGQPLCPSLWSTTYRGLVLLAE
;
A
#
# COMPACT_ATOMS: atom_id res chain seq x y z
N MET A 1 17.55 -6.82 8.88
CA MET A 1 17.80 -6.69 7.43
C MET A 1 17.76 -5.22 7.15
N GLU A 2 18.76 -4.64 6.52
CA GLU A 2 18.85 -3.20 6.27
C GLU A 2 18.29 -2.85 4.89
N ARG A 3 18.03 -1.58 4.65
CA ARG A 3 17.60 -1.04 3.36
C ARG A 3 18.69 -1.28 2.31
N ASP A 4 18.32 -1.93 1.19
CA ASP A 4 19.25 -2.29 0.12
C ASP A 4 19.07 -1.34 -1.08
N GLU A 5 19.98 -0.40 -1.25
CA GLU A 5 19.91 0.60 -2.32
C GLU A 5 20.15 0.01 -3.72
N TRP A 6 20.85 -1.12 -3.85
CA TRP A 6 21.02 -1.80 -5.13
C TRP A 6 19.74 -2.46 -5.60
N LEU A 7 19.06 -3.19 -4.71
CA LEU A 7 17.75 -3.79 -5.03
C LEU A 7 16.72 -2.71 -5.35
N ARG A 8 16.75 -1.58 -4.66
CA ARG A 8 15.87 -0.44 -4.92
C ARG A 8 16.15 0.21 -6.27
N ALA A 9 17.42 0.39 -6.64
CA ALA A 9 17.80 0.90 -7.95
C ALA A 9 17.38 -0.08 -9.06
N ALA A 10 17.64 -1.37 -8.88
CA ALA A 10 17.20 -2.41 -9.81
C ALA A 10 15.67 -2.39 -9.99
N TRP A 11 14.90 -2.28 -8.90
CA TRP A 11 13.43 -2.19 -8.93
C TRP A 11 12.97 -1.00 -9.79
N ARG A 12 13.54 0.19 -9.57
CA ARG A 12 13.17 1.38 -10.36
C ARG A 12 13.37 1.17 -11.84
N VAL A 13 14.51 0.60 -12.23
CA VAL A 13 14.85 0.38 -13.65
C VAL A 13 14.05 -0.75 -14.28
N THR A 14 13.78 -1.83 -13.54
CA THR A 14 13.17 -3.05 -14.11
C THR A 14 11.65 -3.08 -13.97
N VAL A 15 11.10 -2.52 -12.90
CA VAL A 15 9.66 -2.53 -12.63
C VAL A 15 9.06 -1.15 -12.85
N ALA A 16 9.53 -0.13 -12.13
CA ALA A 16 8.88 1.17 -12.14
C ALA A 16 8.95 1.88 -13.51
N GLU A 17 10.02 1.67 -14.28
CA GLU A 17 10.18 2.29 -15.60
C GLU A 17 9.68 1.43 -16.77
N LYS A 18 9.68 0.09 -16.64
CA LYS A 18 9.45 -0.81 -17.79
C LYS A 18 8.11 -1.53 -17.74
N VAL A 19 7.55 -1.76 -16.56
CA VAL A 19 6.26 -2.45 -16.43
C VAL A 19 5.12 -1.45 -16.62
N ASP A 20 4.11 -1.85 -17.40
CA ASP A 20 2.89 -1.06 -17.52
C ASP A 20 2.20 -0.95 -16.14
N PRO A 21 2.02 0.26 -15.58
CA PRO A 21 1.36 0.46 -14.30
C PRO A 21 -0.04 -0.15 -14.22
N GLN A 22 -0.73 -0.32 -15.33
CA GLN A 22 -2.06 -0.96 -15.38
C GLN A 22 -2.01 -2.45 -15.01
N ARG A 23 -0.84 -3.08 -15.12
CA ARG A 23 -0.64 -4.48 -14.71
C ARG A 23 -0.33 -4.61 -13.22
N LEU A 24 0.08 -3.55 -12.54
CA LEU A 24 0.51 -3.60 -11.14
C LEU A 24 -0.69 -3.55 -10.19
N VAL A 25 -0.73 -4.48 -9.25
CA VAL A 25 -1.68 -4.52 -8.14
C VAL A 25 -0.90 -4.64 -6.85
N PHE A 26 -0.94 -3.60 -6.03
CA PHE A 26 -0.27 -3.59 -4.72
C PHE A 26 -1.21 -4.15 -3.67
N VAL A 27 -0.72 -5.05 -2.83
CA VAL A 27 -1.45 -5.66 -1.72
C VAL A 27 -0.66 -5.41 -0.44
N ASP A 28 -1.32 -4.88 0.58
CA ASP A 28 -0.69 -4.56 1.86
C ASP A 28 -1.73 -4.46 2.98
N GLU A 29 -1.27 -4.26 4.22
CA GLU A 29 -2.11 -4.14 5.40
C GLU A 29 -1.84 -2.88 6.21
N MET A 30 -2.89 -2.33 6.83
CA MET A 30 -2.75 -1.26 7.81
C MET A 30 -3.53 -1.54 9.09
N GLY A 31 -2.93 -1.22 10.24
CA GLY A 31 -3.61 -1.24 11.52
C GLY A 31 -4.28 0.10 11.86
N ALA A 32 -5.47 0.02 12.47
CA ALA A 32 -6.18 1.15 13.06
C ALA A 32 -6.84 0.74 14.38
N ASN A 33 -7.15 1.72 15.23
CA ASN A 33 -7.83 1.49 16.51
C ASN A 33 -8.67 2.70 16.91
N THR A 34 -9.49 2.54 17.94
CA THR A 34 -10.44 3.56 18.43
C THR A 34 -9.79 4.75 19.15
N SER A 35 -8.46 4.74 19.34
CA SER A 35 -7.71 5.86 19.92
C SER A 35 -7.11 6.78 18.83
N LEU A 36 -7.37 6.52 17.56
CA LEU A 36 -6.93 7.40 16.49
C LEU A 36 -7.48 8.81 16.72
N SER A 37 -6.59 9.80 16.68
CA SER A 37 -6.92 11.21 16.88
C SER A 37 -6.06 12.08 15.96
N VAL A 38 -6.49 13.31 15.77
CA VAL A 38 -5.71 14.29 14.98
C VAL A 38 -4.34 14.52 15.63
N LEU A 39 -3.30 14.54 14.81
CA LEU A 39 -1.91 14.69 15.28
C LEU A 39 -1.51 16.15 15.45
N HIS A 40 -2.18 17.06 14.75
CA HIS A 40 -1.88 18.49 14.73
C HIS A 40 -3.17 19.29 14.77
N ALA A 41 -3.13 20.42 15.50
CA ALA A 41 -4.22 21.39 15.55
C ALA A 41 -3.65 22.79 15.61
N TRP A 42 -4.41 23.75 15.11
CA TRP A 42 -4.08 25.16 15.22
C TRP A 42 -4.54 25.74 16.56
N SER A 43 -3.72 26.59 17.16
CA SER A 43 -4.06 27.34 18.36
C SER A 43 -3.49 28.77 18.25
N HIS A 44 -4.01 29.69 19.05
CA HIS A 44 -3.46 31.03 19.12
C HIS A 44 -2.01 30.99 19.58
N THR A 45 -1.20 31.92 19.11
CA THR A 45 0.20 32.08 19.54
C THR A 45 0.30 32.10 21.06
N GLY A 46 1.19 31.26 21.59
CA GLY A 46 1.42 31.10 23.04
C GLY A 46 0.40 30.20 23.76
N LYS A 47 -0.60 29.64 23.05
CA LYS A 47 -1.55 28.66 23.62
C LYS A 47 -1.32 27.27 23.05
N ARG A 48 -1.50 26.25 23.90
CA ARG A 48 -1.44 24.82 23.49
C ARG A 48 -2.80 24.37 22.98
N ALA A 49 -2.83 23.65 21.88
CA ALA A 49 -4.00 22.90 21.47
C ALA A 49 -4.16 21.64 22.33
N TYR A 50 -5.37 21.36 22.77
CA TYR A 50 -5.69 20.17 23.56
C TYR A 50 -6.68 19.30 22.81
N CYS A 51 -6.49 17.96 22.91
CA CYS A 51 -7.41 16.97 22.37
C CYS A 51 -7.55 15.85 23.40
N SER A 52 -8.78 15.38 23.61
CA SER A 52 -9.05 14.21 24.45
C SER A 52 -8.90 12.94 23.63
N VAL A 53 -8.04 12.02 24.09
CA VAL A 53 -7.82 10.73 23.43
C VAL A 53 -8.21 9.61 24.40
N PRO A 54 -8.98 8.59 23.96
CA PRO A 54 -9.29 7.44 24.80
C PRO A 54 -8.03 6.74 25.29
N ARG A 55 -7.94 6.46 26.58
CA ARG A 55 -6.83 5.69 27.15
C ARG A 55 -6.83 4.23 26.69
N ASN A 56 -8.01 3.64 26.62
CA ASN A 56 -8.20 2.26 26.19
C ASN A 56 -8.51 2.25 24.69
N ARG A 57 -7.53 1.82 23.90
CA ARG A 57 -7.65 1.77 22.43
C ARG A 57 -8.37 0.51 21.91
N GLY A 58 -8.77 -0.41 22.80
CA GLY A 58 -9.33 -1.69 22.37
C GLY A 58 -8.32 -2.54 21.58
N LYS A 59 -8.83 -3.57 20.91
CA LYS A 59 -8.06 -4.35 19.95
C LYS A 59 -7.85 -3.55 18.66
N ASN A 60 -6.73 -3.78 17.99
CA ASN A 60 -6.52 -3.22 16.66
C ASN A 60 -7.51 -3.84 15.67
N THR A 61 -7.91 -3.07 14.68
CA THR A 61 -8.55 -3.56 13.45
C THR A 61 -7.52 -3.46 12.35
N THR A 62 -7.21 -4.57 11.70
CA THR A 62 -6.32 -4.61 10.54
C THR A 62 -7.16 -4.57 9.28
N LEU A 63 -6.82 -3.68 8.36
CA LEU A 63 -7.40 -3.57 7.03
C LEU A 63 -6.40 -4.13 6.02
N LEU A 64 -6.75 -5.27 5.41
CA LEU A 64 -6.11 -5.79 4.22
C LEU A 64 -6.72 -5.11 3.01
N ALA A 65 -5.93 -4.67 2.06
CA ALA A 65 -6.41 -4.00 0.87
C ALA A 65 -5.53 -4.26 -0.33
N SER A 66 -6.11 -4.13 -1.51
CA SER A 66 -5.39 -4.06 -2.77
C SER A 66 -5.60 -2.70 -3.44
N MET A 67 -4.67 -2.29 -4.27
CA MET A 67 -4.76 -1.06 -5.05
C MET A 67 -4.10 -1.23 -6.42
N SER A 68 -4.76 -0.75 -7.44
CA SER A 68 -4.23 -0.59 -8.79
C SER A 68 -4.24 0.90 -9.17
N VAL A 69 -3.77 1.22 -10.36
CA VAL A 69 -3.87 2.57 -10.93
C VAL A 69 -5.33 3.02 -11.12
N GLU A 70 -6.28 2.08 -11.13
CA GLU A 70 -7.73 2.34 -11.24
C GLU A 70 -8.37 2.73 -9.90
N GLY A 71 -7.69 2.51 -8.77
CA GLY A 71 -8.18 2.81 -7.41
C GLY A 71 -7.98 1.67 -6.43
N MET A 72 -8.72 1.73 -5.31
CA MET A 72 -8.75 0.65 -4.33
C MET A 72 -9.51 -0.55 -4.91
N GLY A 73 -8.95 -1.73 -4.68
CA GLY A 73 -9.59 -3.00 -4.95
C GLY A 73 -10.31 -3.56 -3.72
N PRO A 74 -10.60 -4.88 -3.70
CA PRO A 74 -11.22 -5.55 -2.55
C PRO A 74 -10.46 -5.31 -1.26
N THR A 75 -11.21 -5.18 -0.17
CA THR A 75 -10.67 -4.92 1.17
C THR A 75 -11.31 -5.86 2.18
N LEU A 76 -10.55 -6.22 3.21
CA LEU A 76 -11.01 -7.04 4.33
C LEU A 76 -10.57 -6.41 5.65
N ALA A 77 -11.52 -6.14 6.54
CA ALA A 77 -11.23 -5.65 7.89
C ALA A 77 -11.36 -6.80 8.91
N VAL A 78 -10.28 -7.08 9.63
CA VAL A 78 -10.23 -8.13 10.66
C VAL A 78 -9.87 -7.57 12.02
N GLU A 79 -10.33 -8.22 13.10
CA GLU A 79 -9.95 -7.86 14.46
C GLU A 79 -8.60 -8.50 14.82
N GLY A 80 -7.67 -7.70 15.30
CA GLY A 80 -6.33 -8.15 15.67
C GLY A 80 -5.31 -8.01 14.56
N ALA A 81 -4.23 -8.78 14.66
CA ALA A 81 -3.22 -8.88 13.62
C ALA A 81 -3.67 -9.91 12.56
N THR A 82 -3.24 -9.71 11.34
CA THR A 82 -3.41 -10.68 10.26
C THR A 82 -2.42 -11.82 10.47
N ASP A 83 -2.93 -13.04 10.51
CA ASP A 83 -2.12 -14.24 10.42
C ASP A 83 -2.07 -14.74 8.96
N ARG A 84 -1.31 -15.81 8.75
CA ARG A 84 -1.15 -16.39 7.41
C ARG A 84 -2.47 -16.88 6.82
N GLU A 85 -3.32 -17.50 7.61
CA GLU A 85 -4.59 -18.09 7.16
C GLU A 85 -5.56 -17.00 6.69
N VAL A 86 -5.67 -15.90 7.43
CA VAL A 86 -6.47 -14.73 7.03
C VAL A 86 -5.92 -14.08 5.77
N PHE A 87 -4.60 -14.00 5.63
CA PHE A 87 -3.99 -13.45 4.43
C PHE A 87 -4.20 -14.34 3.19
N GLU A 88 -4.05 -15.64 3.34
CA GLU A 88 -4.33 -16.63 2.28
C GLU A 88 -5.81 -16.56 1.86
N ALA A 89 -6.74 -16.53 2.82
CA ALA A 89 -8.17 -16.36 2.54
C ALA A 89 -8.47 -15.04 1.81
N TYR A 90 -7.83 -13.94 2.21
CA TYR A 90 -7.98 -12.67 1.49
C TYR A 90 -7.50 -12.78 0.04
N VAL A 91 -6.35 -13.40 -0.22
CA VAL A 91 -5.83 -13.59 -1.59
C VAL A 91 -6.72 -14.53 -2.38
N GLU A 92 -7.29 -15.55 -1.75
CA GLU A 92 -8.22 -16.49 -2.38
C GLU A 92 -9.54 -15.82 -2.77
N GLU A 93 -10.08 -14.98 -1.91
CA GLU A 93 -11.34 -14.27 -2.13
C GLU A 93 -11.19 -12.96 -2.95
N ALA A 94 -9.97 -12.48 -3.16
CA ALA A 94 -9.72 -11.25 -3.92
C ALA A 94 -10.05 -11.46 -5.41
N PRO A 95 -11.30 -11.26 -5.84
CA PRO A 95 -11.78 -11.72 -7.15
C PRO A 95 -11.37 -10.82 -8.30
N SER A 96 -10.72 -9.71 -8.03
CA SER A 96 -10.43 -8.68 -9.04
C SER A 96 -9.09 -8.86 -9.76
N LEU A 97 -8.32 -9.91 -9.45
CA LEU A 97 -7.09 -10.21 -10.19
C LEU A 97 -7.41 -10.71 -11.59
N ARG A 98 -6.82 -10.07 -12.59
CA ARG A 98 -6.96 -10.42 -14.01
C ARG A 98 -5.67 -11.06 -14.49
N SER A 99 -5.78 -12.10 -15.31
CA SER A 99 -4.61 -12.74 -15.92
C SER A 99 -3.69 -11.71 -16.58
N GLY A 100 -2.39 -11.86 -16.36
CA GLY A 100 -1.36 -10.95 -16.84
C GLY A 100 -1.06 -9.78 -15.90
N GLN A 101 -1.76 -9.66 -14.75
CA GLN A 101 -1.39 -8.69 -13.71
C GLN A 101 -0.20 -9.19 -12.90
N ILE A 102 0.45 -8.25 -12.23
CA ILE A 102 1.59 -8.47 -11.35
C ILE A 102 1.18 -8.00 -9.96
N VAL A 103 1.05 -8.95 -9.04
CA VAL A 103 0.76 -8.66 -7.64
C VAL A 103 2.06 -8.28 -6.94
N VAL A 104 2.08 -7.12 -6.33
CA VAL A 104 3.23 -6.59 -5.61
C VAL A 104 2.91 -6.56 -4.12
N MET A 105 3.75 -7.18 -3.32
CA MET A 105 3.63 -7.23 -1.85
C MET A 105 4.91 -6.74 -1.19
N ASP A 106 4.80 -6.36 0.07
CA ASP A 106 6.00 -6.13 0.86
C ASP A 106 6.75 -7.44 1.16
N ASN A 107 7.95 -7.32 1.69
CA ASN A 107 8.85 -8.46 1.92
C ASN A 107 8.65 -9.09 3.31
N LEU A 108 7.46 -9.05 3.91
CA LEU A 108 7.17 -9.71 5.18
C LEU A 108 7.09 -11.23 5.06
N THR A 109 7.50 -11.92 6.12
CA THR A 109 7.50 -13.39 6.14
C THR A 109 6.10 -14.00 6.08
N THR A 110 5.09 -13.31 6.57
CA THR A 110 3.68 -13.71 6.50
C THR A 110 3.15 -13.75 5.06
N HIS A 111 3.69 -12.87 4.19
CA HIS A 111 3.30 -12.79 2.78
C HIS A 111 4.03 -13.81 1.89
N LYS A 112 5.09 -14.46 2.40
CA LYS A 112 5.94 -15.41 1.65
C LYS A 112 5.47 -16.85 1.77
N GLY A 113 4.17 -17.09 1.76
CA GLY A 113 3.62 -18.44 1.73
C GLY A 113 3.65 -19.04 0.33
N GLU A 114 4.03 -20.33 0.21
CA GLU A 114 3.91 -21.08 -1.05
C GLU A 114 2.47 -21.04 -1.56
N ARG A 115 1.49 -21.18 -0.64
CA ARG A 115 0.06 -21.13 -0.98
C ARG A 115 -0.38 -19.79 -1.57
N VAL A 116 0.14 -18.68 -1.05
CA VAL A 116 -0.13 -17.34 -1.61
C VAL A 116 0.38 -17.24 -3.05
N ARG A 117 1.58 -17.76 -3.32
CA ARG A 117 2.16 -17.80 -4.66
C ARG A 117 1.29 -18.64 -5.61
N GLU A 118 0.94 -19.84 -5.22
CA GLU A 118 0.08 -20.73 -6.00
C GLU A 118 -1.24 -20.06 -6.37
N LEU A 119 -1.94 -19.46 -5.38
CA LEU A 119 -3.22 -18.78 -5.58
C LEU A 119 -3.13 -17.62 -6.60
N ILE A 120 -2.01 -16.90 -6.64
CA ILE A 120 -1.77 -15.81 -7.57
C ILE A 120 -1.44 -16.36 -8.96
N GLU A 121 -0.55 -17.35 -9.04
CA GLU A 121 -0.11 -17.96 -10.30
C GLU A 121 -1.23 -18.76 -10.97
N GLU A 122 -2.10 -19.44 -10.22
CA GLU A 122 -3.31 -20.13 -10.75
C GLU A 122 -4.27 -19.16 -11.46
N ARG A 123 -4.25 -17.87 -11.12
CA ARG A 123 -5.01 -16.81 -11.80
C ARG A 123 -4.30 -16.23 -13.03
N GLY A 124 -3.14 -16.78 -13.39
CA GLY A 124 -2.32 -16.27 -14.48
C GLY A 124 -1.67 -14.92 -14.16
N CYS A 125 -1.45 -14.63 -12.87
CA CYS A 125 -0.77 -13.43 -12.38
C CYS A 125 0.66 -13.78 -11.96
N GLU A 126 1.52 -12.76 -11.94
CA GLU A 126 2.87 -12.85 -11.42
C GLU A 126 2.93 -12.29 -9.99
N LEU A 127 3.81 -12.81 -9.13
CA LEU A 127 4.04 -12.30 -7.79
C LEU A 127 5.44 -11.68 -7.69
N LEU A 128 5.51 -10.42 -7.27
CA LEU A 128 6.75 -9.73 -6.98
C LEU A 128 6.77 -9.21 -5.53
N TYR A 129 7.95 -9.18 -4.93
CA TYR A 129 8.15 -8.59 -3.61
C TYR A 129 8.94 -7.29 -3.72
N LEU A 130 8.49 -6.26 -3.03
CA LEU A 130 9.20 -5.00 -2.90
C LEU A 130 10.59 -5.21 -2.28
N PRO A 131 11.58 -4.40 -2.65
CA PRO A 131 12.85 -4.38 -1.93
C PRO A 131 12.62 -4.10 -0.43
N PRO A 132 13.42 -4.68 0.47
CA PRO A 132 13.28 -4.46 1.91
C PRO A 132 13.26 -2.97 2.27
N TYR A 133 12.43 -2.59 3.24
CA TYR A 133 12.31 -1.21 3.75
C TYR A 133 12.11 -0.15 2.67
N SER A 134 11.15 -0.40 1.75
CA SER A 134 10.87 0.47 0.61
C SER A 134 9.41 0.94 0.55
N PRO A 135 8.84 1.53 1.61
CA PRO A 135 7.46 2.01 1.58
C PRO A 135 7.24 3.14 0.55
N ASP A 136 8.30 3.88 0.22
CA ASP A 136 8.30 4.91 -0.83
C ASP A 136 8.17 4.35 -2.26
N LEU A 137 8.27 3.03 -2.44
CA LEU A 137 7.99 2.32 -3.68
C LEU A 137 6.61 1.62 -3.64
N ASN A 138 5.82 1.84 -2.60
CA ASN A 138 4.54 1.19 -2.38
C ASN A 138 3.38 2.22 -2.42
N PRO A 139 2.68 2.40 -3.56
CA PRO A 139 1.62 3.40 -3.69
C PRO A 139 0.46 3.22 -2.70
N ILE A 140 0.17 1.99 -2.24
CA ILE A 140 -0.92 1.74 -1.29
C ILE A 140 -0.65 2.35 0.09
N GLU A 141 0.62 2.57 0.46
CA GLU A 141 0.99 3.26 1.70
C GLU A 141 0.56 4.74 1.69
N GLU A 142 0.58 5.38 0.53
CA GLU A 142 0.02 6.73 0.34
C GLU A 142 -1.50 6.73 0.56
N ALA A 143 -2.20 5.73 0.01
CA ALA A 143 -3.63 5.55 0.24
C ALA A 143 -3.92 5.31 1.73
N PHE A 144 -3.15 4.45 2.41
CA PHE A 144 -3.26 4.22 3.84
C PHE A 144 -2.99 5.47 4.67
N SER A 145 -2.06 6.31 4.25
CA SER A 145 -1.80 7.60 4.88
C SER A 145 -3.03 8.52 4.80
N LYS A 146 -3.65 8.62 3.62
CA LYS A 146 -4.90 9.37 3.40
C LYS A 146 -6.04 8.79 4.22
N ILE A 147 -6.26 7.47 4.20
CA ILE A 147 -7.27 6.77 4.99
C ILE A 147 -7.07 7.05 6.48
N LYS A 148 -5.85 6.86 7.03
CA LYS A 148 -5.54 7.18 8.43
C LYS A 148 -5.84 8.64 8.78
N GLY A 149 -5.60 9.57 7.85
CA GLY A 149 -5.96 10.98 8.00
C GLY A 149 -7.46 11.21 8.17
N ILE A 150 -8.28 10.51 7.39
CA ILE A 150 -9.75 10.57 7.46
C ILE A 150 -10.24 9.92 8.77
N LEU A 151 -9.71 8.74 9.13
CA LEU A 151 -10.06 8.04 10.38
C LEU A 151 -9.76 8.87 11.63
N ARG A 152 -8.62 9.59 11.66
CA ARG A 152 -8.29 10.50 12.75
C ARG A 152 -9.31 11.62 12.92
N LYS A 153 -9.84 12.15 11.82
CA LYS A 153 -10.87 13.19 11.82
C LYS A 153 -12.26 12.66 12.18
N ALA A 154 -12.54 11.41 11.79
CA ALA A 154 -13.82 10.75 12.06
C ALA A 154 -14.00 10.38 13.54
N GLU A 155 -12.89 10.24 14.30
CA GLU A 155 -12.89 9.92 15.73
C GLU A 155 -13.79 8.72 16.10
N GLY A 156 -13.77 7.64 15.30
CA GLY A 156 -14.54 6.42 15.56
C GLY A 156 -14.18 5.79 16.90
N ARG A 157 -14.99 5.99 17.93
CA ARG A 157 -14.71 5.59 19.32
C ARG A 157 -15.26 4.20 19.67
N SER A 158 -16.01 3.56 18.79
CA SER A 158 -16.38 2.15 18.84
C SER A 158 -15.81 1.42 17.62
N ARG A 159 -15.81 0.08 17.68
CA ARG A 159 -15.35 -0.77 16.57
C ARG A 159 -16.24 -0.57 15.34
N GLU A 160 -17.55 -0.55 15.55
CA GLU A 160 -18.54 -0.37 14.48
C GLU A 160 -18.36 0.98 13.80
N ALA A 161 -18.19 2.05 14.60
CA ALA A 161 -17.92 3.40 14.08
C ALA A 161 -16.57 3.49 13.33
N LEU A 162 -15.56 2.73 13.79
CA LEU A 162 -14.27 2.66 13.11
C LEU A 162 -14.39 1.94 11.76
N ILE A 163 -15.08 0.81 11.70
CA ILE A 163 -15.31 0.04 10.46
C ILE A 163 -16.13 0.88 9.46
N GLU A 164 -17.19 1.54 9.91
CA GLU A 164 -17.98 2.44 9.07
C GLU A 164 -17.13 3.61 8.54
N ALA A 165 -16.28 4.19 9.40
CA ALA A 165 -15.36 5.24 8.98
C ALA A 165 -14.30 4.72 7.98
N MET A 166 -13.86 3.46 8.11
CA MET A 166 -12.98 2.81 7.12
C MET A 166 -13.67 2.70 5.76
N GLY A 167 -14.93 2.26 5.70
CA GLY A 167 -15.68 2.21 4.46
C GLY A 167 -15.73 3.58 3.77
N ARG A 168 -16.14 4.63 4.49
CA ARG A 168 -16.16 6.00 3.95
C ARG A 168 -14.77 6.50 3.52
N ALA A 169 -13.72 6.10 4.23
CA ALA A 169 -12.36 6.50 3.90
C ALA A 169 -11.85 5.80 2.63
N LEU A 170 -12.23 4.54 2.42
CA LEU A 170 -11.95 3.79 1.19
C LEU A 170 -12.65 4.43 -0.01
N ASP A 171 -13.93 4.76 0.12
CA ASP A 171 -14.71 5.46 -0.93
C ASP A 171 -14.14 6.84 -1.29
N ALA A 172 -13.39 7.46 -0.37
CA ALA A 172 -12.74 8.75 -0.60
C ALA A 172 -11.41 8.65 -1.38
N ILE A 173 -10.93 7.45 -1.67
CA ILE A 173 -9.77 7.24 -2.54
C ILE A 173 -10.26 7.16 -3.99
N THR A 174 -10.01 8.22 -4.73
CA THR A 174 -10.43 8.33 -6.13
C THR A 174 -9.40 7.69 -7.07
N PRO A 175 -9.79 7.34 -8.33
CA PRO A 175 -8.82 6.94 -9.35
C PRO A 175 -7.71 7.98 -9.58
N GLN A 176 -8.00 9.26 -9.46
CA GLN A 176 -7.02 10.35 -9.57
C GLN A 176 -6.01 10.31 -8.43
N ASP A 177 -6.45 9.98 -7.22
CA ASP A 177 -5.55 9.76 -6.09
C ASP A 177 -4.60 8.59 -6.38
N ALA A 178 -5.14 7.44 -6.80
CA ALA A 178 -4.36 6.26 -7.12
C ALA A 178 -3.29 6.56 -8.19
N GLN A 179 -3.67 7.21 -9.29
CA GLN A 179 -2.73 7.64 -10.33
C GLN A 179 -1.64 8.59 -9.79
N SER A 180 -2.01 9.48 -8.86
CA SER A 180 -1.06 10.40 -8.22
C SER A 180 -0.08 9.65 -7.31
N PHE A 181 -0.55 8.66 -6.55
CA PHE A 181 0.27 7.81 -5.69
C PHE A 181 1.24 6.97 -6.52
N PHE A 182 0.76 6.34 -7.60
CA PHE A 182 1.61 5.61 -8.54
C PHE A 182 2.71 6.50 -9.13
N ARG A 183 2.35 7.72 -9.54
CA ARG A 183 3.33 8.69 -10.07
C ARG A 183 4.35 9.10 -9.01
N HIS A 184 3.90 9.37 -7.79
CA HIS A 184 4.79 9.76 -6.68
C HIS A 184 5.79 8.64 -6.34
N CYS A 185 5.38 7.39 -6.38
CA CYS A 185 6.26 6.23 -6.18
C CYS A 185 7.14 5.90 -7.41
N GLY A 186 7.01 6.65 -8.51
CA GLY A 186 7.85 6.51 -9.70
C GLY A 186 7.30 5.59 -10.78
N TYR A 187 6.07 5.08 -10.65
CA TYR A 187 5.40 4.28 -11.68
C TYR A 187 4.77 5.19 -12.73
N LEU A 188 5.44 5.37 -13.86
CA LEU A 188 4.98 6.23 -14.94
C LEU A 188 4.10 5.45 -15.92
N SER A 189 3.06 6.11 -16.46
CA SER A 189 2.29 5.55 -17.57
C SER A 189 3.18 5.47 -18.81
N LEU A 190 3.14 4.35 -19.54
CA LEU A 190 3.81 4.20 -20.83
C LEU A 190 3.32 5.33 -21.76
N GLY A 191 4.24 6.17 -22.24
CA GLY A 191 3.95 7.30 -23.15
C GLY A 191 4.13 8.69 -22.56
N GLN A 192 4.46 8.84 -21.27
CA GLN A 192 4.93 10.13 -20.77
C GLN A 192 6.45 10.23 -20.92
N PRO A 193 6.98 11.25 -21.63
CA PRO A 193 8.41 11.43 -21.72
C PRO A 193 8.99 11.68 -20.32
N LEU A 194 10.03 10.93 -19.96
CA LEU A 194 10.85 11.19 -18.78
C LEU A 194 11.30 12.65 -18.84
N CYS A 195 11.04 13.41 -17.79
CA CYS A 195 11.62 14.75 -17.68
C CYS A 195 13.15 14.57 -17.58
N PRO A 196 13.94 15.04 -18.56
CA PRO A 196 15.38 14.70 -18.64
C PRO A 196 16.22 15.28 -17.51
N SER A 197 15.65 16.14 -16.66
CA SER A 197 16.41 16.94 -15.70
C SER A 197 16.74 16.27 -14.38
N LEU A 198 16.25 15.05 -14.10
CA LEU A 198 16.48 14.38 -12.81
C LEU A 198 17.36 13.11 -12.86
N TRP A 199 17.73 12.60 -14.05
CA TRP A 199 18.39 11.29 -14.16
C TRP A 199 19.60 11.26 -15.10
N SER A 200 20.30 12.37 -15.29
CA SER A 200 21.55 12.37 -16.04
C SER A 200 22.74 12.07 -15.12
N THR A 201 22.84 10.85 -14.62
CA THR A 201 24.16 10.31 -14.26
C THR A 201 24.12 8.78 -14.31
N THR A 202 24.51 8.25 -15.44
CA THR A 202 25.30 7.06 -15.68
C THR A 202 25.03 5.82 -14.81
N TYR A 203 24.20 4.89 -15.31
CA TYR A 203 24.44 3.46 -15.09
C TYR A 203 24.32 2.71 -16.43
N ARG A 204 25.38 2.75 -17.22
CA ARG A 204 25.61 1.75 -18.29
C ARG A 204 26.25 0.54 -17.62
N GLY A 205 25.53 -0.55 -17.56
CA GLY A 205 26.07 -1.87 -17.26
C GLY A 205 25.53 -2.54 -16.01
N LEU A 206 24.31 -3.03 -16.04
CA LEU A 206 23.91 -4.16 -15.21
C LEU A 206 23.05 -5.10 -16.06
N VAL A 207 23.68 -6.13 -16.59
CA VAL A 207 22.99 -7.30 -17.13
C VAL A 207 22.64 -8.17 -15.92
N LEU A 208 21.36 -8.29 -15.60
CA LEU A 208 20.89 -9.30 -14.66
C LEU A 208 20.97 -10.66 -15.36
N LEU A 209 21.93 -11.47 -14.96
CA LEU A 209 21.92 -12.90 -15.24
C LEU A 209 20.88 -13.51 -14.30
N ALA A 210 19.79 -14.04 -14.88
CA ALA A 210 18.89 -14.95 -14.22
C ALA A 210 19.53 -16.33 -14.25
N GLU A 211 19.78 -16.92 -13.09
CA GLU A 211 19.84 -18.36 -12.81
C GLU A 211 18.79 -18.69 -11.77
#